data_1b7afbfa5bc6127afdbb9ea93e5eb528
#
_entry.id   1b7afbfa5bc6127afdbb9ea93e5eb528
#
_cell.length_a   1.000
_cell.length_b   1.000
_cell.length_c   1.000
_cell.angle_alpha   90.00
_cell.angle_beta   90.00
_cell.angle_gamma   90.00
#
_symmetry.space_group_name_H-M   'P 1'
#
loop_
_entity.id
_entity.type
_entity.pdbx_description
1 polymer ?
#
loop_
_entity_poly.entity_id
_entity_poly.type
_entity_poly.pdbx_seq_one_letter_code
_entity_poly.pdbx_strand_id
1 'polypeptide(L)'
;MIEINKCNRLLEEGFSLITVADNKIPNIKWKQYQSKAATIEEFQSLYSLDSTDNIGIVTGYSDLECIDVDLKVFSTAKEKVEFWEEYLSFLQDNIYDFNEKFVIYKTKNAGYHILYKSKRVEGNLKIAKLKGHTQQVIETRGVGGYIFTYEGNNVTEGTYKDAQYISDEDRDILFSISRTYNYIEPVQEVIPTKTKTTYSGSDLT
;
A
#
# COMPACT_ATOMS: atom_id res chain seq x y z
N MET A 1 9.97 -18.33 -10.08
CA MET A 1 10.36 -17.65 -11.35
C MET A 1 9.07 -17.25 -12.05
N ILE A 2 8.88 -15.99 -12.34
CA ILE A 2 7.71 -15.53 -13.10
C ILE A 2 7.98 -15.81 -14.57
N GLU A 3 7.01 -16.43 -15.25
CA GLU A 3 7.16 -16.75 -16.68
C GLU A 3 7.13 -15.47 -17.50
N ILE A 4 8.04 -15.33 -18.46
CA ILE A 4 8.11 -14.17 -19.37
C ILE A 4 6.78 -13.92 -20.10
N ASN A 5 6.05 -14.98 -20.42
CA ASN A 5 4.72 -14.89 -21.04
C ASN A 5 3.72 -14.12 -20.17
N LYS A 6 3.82 -14.26 -18.85
CA LYS A 6 3.01 -13.53 -17.89
C LYS A 6 3.34 -12.02 -17.88
N CYS A 7 4.64 -11.70 -17.96
CA CYS A 7 5.07 -10.30 -18.06
C CYS A 7 4.58 -9.67 -19.36
N ASN A 8 4.71 -10.38 -20.49
CA ASN A 8 4.22 -9.90 -21.80
C ASN A 8 2.71 -9.61 -21.75
N ARG A 9 1.92 -10.52 -21.18
CA ARG A 9 0.48 -10.31 -21.00
C ARG A 9 0.17 -9.07 -20.16
N LEU A 10 0.84 -8.86 -19.02
CA LEU A 10 0.63 -7.69 -18.18
C LEU A 10 1.00 -6.38 -18.91
N LEU A 11 2.05 -6.38 -19.74
CA LEU A 11 2.40 -5.23 -20.59
C LEU A 11 1.33 -4.97 -21.66
N GLU A 12 0.81 -6.01 -22.30
CA GLU A 12 -0.29 -5.93 -23.26
C GLU A 12 -1.60 -5.45 -22.64
N GLU A 13 -1.84 -5.78 -21.37
CA GLU A 13 -2.95 -5.30 -20.56
C GLU A 13 -2.76 -3.83 -20.10
N GLY A 14 -1.62 -3.21 -20.44
CA GLY A 14 -1.35 -1.78 -20.21
C GLY A 14 -0.73 -1.47 -18.86
N PHE A 15 -0.14 -2.44 -18.17
CA PHE A 15 0.63 -2.20 -16.94
C PHE A 15 2.06 -1.78 -17.26
N SER A 16 2.64 -0.96 -16.38
CA SER A 16 4.07 -0.68 -16.39
C SER A 16 4.78 -1.62 -15.43
N LEU A 17 5.76 -2.35 -15.93
CA LEU A 17 6.50 -3.36 -15.18
C LEU A 17 7.95 -2.95 -14.96
N ILE A 18 8.49 -3.37 -13.83
CA ILE A 18 9.91 -3.24 -13.47
C ILE A 18 10.44 -4.54 -12.88
N THR A 19 11.74 -4.75 -12.99
CA THR A 19 12.44 -5.83 -12.29
C THR A 19 12.90 -5.35 -10.92
N VAL A 20 12.73 -6.21 -9.90
CA VAL A 20 12.98 -5.87 -8.50
C VAL A 20 13.77 -7.01 -7.85
N ALA A 21 14.90 -6.70 -7.24
CA ALA A 21 15.71 -7.68 -6.53
C ALA A 21 15.00 -8.21 -5.26
N ASP A 22 15.50 -9.31 -4.69
CA ASP A 22 14.92 -9.96 -3.50
C ASP A 22 14.88 -9.04 -2.27
N ASN A 23 15.79 -8.07 -2.18
CA ASN A 23 15.80 -7.05 -1.12
C ASN A 23 14.73 -5.96 -1.30
N LYS A 24 13.83 -6.12 -2.29
CA LYS A 24 12.76 -5.21 -2.64
C LYS A 24 13.25 -3.84 -3.17
N ILE A 25 14.42 -3.79 -3.76
CA ILE A 25 14.94 -2.59 -4.43
C ILE A 25 14.91 -2.83 -5.94
N PRO A 26 14.37 -1.90 -6.76
CA PRO A 26 14.48 -2.02 -8.20
C PRO A 26 15.95 -2.07 -8.63
N ASN A 27 16.31 -3.07 -9.42
CA ASN A 27 17.68 -3.25 -9.91
C ASN A 27 17.95 -2.49 -11.23
N ILE A 28 16.98 -1.72 -11.68
CA ILE A 28 17.05 -0.86 -12.86
C ILE A 28 16.73 0.60 -12.53
N LYS A 29 17.09 1.52 -13.40
CA LYS A 29 16.62 2.92 -13.34
C LYS A 29 15.16 2.97 -13.79
N TRP A 30 14.23 2.92 -12.87
CA TRP A 30 12.82 2.72 -13.15
C TRP A 30 11.96 4.00 -13.20
N LYS A 31 12.52 5.17 -12.90
CA LYS A 31 11.75 6.44 -12.84
C LYS A 31 10.96 6.73 -14.13
N GLN A 32 11.53 6.39 -15.28
CA GLN A 32 10.86 6.55 -16.58
C GLN A 32 9.59 5.71 -16.71
N TYR A 33 9.54 4.53 -16.07
CA TYR A 33 8.41 3.62 -16.13
C TYR A 33 7.22 4.04 -15.27
N GLN A 34 7.34 5.13 -14.52
CA GLN A 34 6.23 5.78 -13.83
C GLN A 34 5.31 6.56 -14.78
N SER A 35 5.79 6.93 -15.95
CA SER A 35 5.05 7.71 -16.95
C SER A 35 4.89 7.01 -18.31
N LYS A 36 5.72 6.03 -18.58
CA LYS A 36 5.69 5.27 -19.84
C LYS A 36 6.08 3.82 -19.59
N ALA A 37 5.18 2.88 -19.88
CA ALA A 37 5.51 1.46 -19.79
C ALA A 37 6.63 1.09 -20.77
N ALA A 38 7.43 0.10 -20.39
CA ALA A 38 8.38 -0.53 -21.30
C ALA A 38 7.64 -1.23 -22.44
N THR A 39 8.25 -1.32 -23.62
CA THR A 39 7.79 -2.27 -24.64
C THR A 39 8.11 -3.71 -24.21
N ILE A 40 7.49 -4.69 -24.85
CA ILE A 40 7.77 -6.12 -24.59
C ILE A 40 9.25 -6.41 -24.82
N GLU A 41 9.83 -5.93 -25.92
CA GLU A 41 11.24 -6.13 -26.28
C GLU A 41 12.18 -5.47 -25.25
N GLU A 42 11.86 -4.24 -24.85
CA GLU A 42 12.61 -3.52 -23.83
C GLU A 42 12.58 -4.26 -22.49
N PHE A 43 11.38 -4.68 -22.05
CA PHE A 43 11.22 -5.42 -20.81
C PHE A 43 11.92 -6.80 -20.84
N GLN A 44 11.79 -7.53 -21.94
CA GLN A 44 12.50 -8.80 -22.10
C GLN A 44 14.01 -8.65 -22.01
N SER A 45 14.56 -7.57 -22.59
CA SER A 45 15.98 -7.26 -22.48
C SER A 45 16.39 -6.98 -21.03
N LEU A 46 15.57 -6.27 -20.25
CA LEU A 46 15.82 -6.01 -18.84
C LEU A 46 15.73 -7.29 -17.98
N TYR A 47 14.71 -8.12 -18.25
CA TYR A 47 14.46 -9.36 -17.52
C TYR A 47 15.52 -10.44 -17.74
N SER A 48 16.09 -10.49 -18.92
CA SER A 48 17.14 -11.48 -19.27
C SER A 48 18.47 -11.22 -18.58
N LEU A 49 18.67 -10.04 -18.00
CA LEU A 49 19.90 -9.66 -17.31
C LEU A 49 20.01 -10.31 -15.91
N ASP A 50 18.88 -10.60 -15.25
CA ASP A 50 18.86 -11.30 -13.96
C ASP A 50 17.60 -12.18 -13.82
N SER A 51 17.77 -13.49 -13.97
CA SER A 51 16.66 -14.46 -13.90
C SER A 51 16.07 -14.67 -12.50
N THR A 52 16.65 -14.08 -11.47
CA THR A 52 16.19 -14.17 -10.07
C THR A 52 15.27 -13.03 -9.67
N ASP A 53 15.07 -12.04 -10.56
CA ASP A 53 14.27 -10.87 -10.28
C ASP A 53 12.80 -11.19 -10.00
N ASN A 54 12.24 -10.44 -9.07
CA ASN A 54 10.81 -10.31 -8.91
C ASN A 54 10.27 -9.24 -9.86
N ILE A 55 8.98 -9.33 -10.19
CA ILE A 55 8.32 -8.35 -11.04
C ILE A 55 7.47 -7.42 -10.19
N GLY A 56 7.71 -6.13 -10.35
CA GLY A 56 6.91 -5.06 -9.79
C GLY A 56 5.98 -4.46 -10.83
N ILE A 57 4.70 -4.27 -10.47
CA ILE A 57 3.76 -3.43 -11.20
C ILE A 57 3.86 -2.02 -10.64
N VAL A 58 4.15 -1.05 -11.50
CA VAL A 58 4.27 0.36 -11.11
C VAL A 58 2.87 0.92 -10.83
N THR A 59 2.69 1.43 -9.60
CA THR A 59 1.45 2.11 -9.20
C THR A 59 1.50 3.61 -9.53
N GLY A 60 0.33 4.25 -9.61
CA GLY A 60 0.20 5.60 -10.15
C GLY A 60 0.22 5.63 -11.68
N TYR A 61 0.81 4.64 -12.34
CA TYR A 61 0.71 4.46 -13.78
C TYR A 61 -0.68 3.93 -14.14
N SER A 62 -1.30 4.51 -15.17
CA SER A 62 -2.69 4.19 -15.59
C SER A 62 -3.70 4.28 -14.43
N ASP A 63 -3.50 5.23 -13.52
CA ASP A 63 -4.37 5.50 -12.36
C ASP A 63 -4.49 4.32 -11.36
N LEU A 64 -3.60 3.32 -11.44
CA LEU A 64 -3.59 2.18 -10.52
C LEU A 64 -3.14 2.61 -9.13
N GLU A 65 -3.94 2.32 -8.13
CA GLU A 65 -3.62 2.49 -6.71
C GLU A 65 -3.85 1.18 -5.96
N CYS A 66 -3.10 0.97 -4.89
CA CYS A 66 -3.21 -0.23 -4.08
C CYS A 66 -3.21 0.15 -2.59
N ILE A 67 -4.15 -0.42 -1.82
CA ILE A 67 -3.99 -0.52 -0.37
C ILE A 67 -3.13 -1.74 -0.08
N ASP A 68 -2.01 -1.54 0.58
CA ASP A 68 -1.08 -2.57 1.05
C ASP A 68 -1.34 -2.82 2.55
N VAL A 69 -1.90 -3.99 2.86
CA VAL A 69 -2.18 -4.43 4.24
C VAL A 69 -1.07 -5.38 4.68
N ASP A 70 -0.19 -4.92 5.56
CA ASP A 70 0.96 -5.69 6.05
C ASP A 70 0.66 -6.32 7.41
N LEU A 71 0.29 -7.60 7.41
CA LEU A 71 -0.09 -8.33 8.61
C LEU A 71 1.11 -8.92 9.39
N LYS A 72 2.36 -8.64 8.98
CA LYS A 72 3.54 -9.10 9.75
C LYS A 72 3.68 -8.40 11.10
N VAL A 73 2.95 -7.31 11.32
CA VAL A 73 2.85 -6.63 12.63
C VAL A 73 2.22 -7.52 13.70
N PHE A 74 1.38 -8.48 13.31
CA PHE A 74 0.73 -9.41 14.24
C PHE A 74 1.60 -10.64 14.48
N SER A 75 1.63 -11.10 15.73
CA SER A 75 2.47 -12.22 16.16
C SER A 75 1.88 -13.58 15.86
N THR A 76 0.54 -13.70 15.84
CA THR A 76 -0.16 -14.97 15.64
C THR A 76 -0.96 -15.01 14.34
N ALA A 77 -1.16 -16.22 13.82
CA ALA A 77 -2.01 -16.43 12.65
C ALA A 77 -3.47 -16.03 12.93
N LYS A 78 -3.94 -16.23 14.17
CA LYS A 78 -5.28 -15.86 14.59
C LYS A 78 -5.52 -14.37 14.51
N GLU A 79 -4.62 -13.56 15.09
CA GLU A 79 -4.71 -12.09 15.01
C GLU A 79 -4.72 -11.58 13.56
N LYS A 80 -3.91 -12.19 12.68
CA LYS A 80 -3.88 -11.83 11.25
C LYS A 80 -5.21 -12.07 10.57
N VAL A 81 -5.82 -13.23 10.84
CA VAL A 81 -7.11 -13.61 10.26
C VAL A 81 -8.20 -12.68 10.80
N GLU A 82 -8.29 -12.50 12.13
CA GLU A 82 -9.30 -11.65 12.78
C GLU A 82 -9.24 -10.21 12.26
N PHE A 83 -8.04 -9.63 12.18
CA PHE A 83 -7.87 -8.28 11.64
C PHE A 83 -8.32 -8.18 10.18
N TRP A 84 -7.91 -9.14 9.35
CA TRP A 84 -8.25 -9.12 7.93
C TRP A 84 -9.74 -9.29 7.69
N GLU A 85 -10.39 -10.25 8.37
CA GLU A 85 -11.82 -10.51 8.24
C GLU A 85 -12.65 -9.32 8.69
N GLU A 86 -12.29 -8.68 9.82
CA GLU A 86 -12.94 -7.47 10.31
C GLU A 86 -12.80 -6.32 9.30
N TYR A 87 -11.56 -6.05 8.85
CA TYR A 87 -11.29 -4.97 7.91
C TYR A 87 -12.02 -5.17 6.57
N LEU A 88 -11.97 -6.38 6.02
CA LEU A 88 -12.66 -6.72 4.77
C LEU A 88 -14.17 -6.58 4.91
N SER A 89 -14.75 -7.06 6.02
CA SER A 89 -16.19 -6.94 6.30
C SER A 89 -16.61 -5.46 6.33
N PHE A 90 -15.86 -4.60 7.03
CA PHE A 90 -16.19 -3.16 7.06
C PHE A 90 -16.12 -2.52 5.67
N LEU A 91 -15.20 -2.90 4.82
CA LEU A 91 -15.13 -2.40 3.45
C LEU A 91 -16.34 -2.86 2.63
N GLN A 92 -16.69 -4.15 2.71
CA GLN A 92 -17.81 -4.74 1.98
C GLN A 92 -19.16 -4.18 2.44
N ASP A 93 -19.32 -3.89 3.73
CA ASP A 93 -20.56 -3.34 4.29
C ASP A 93 -20.78 -1.86 3.93
N ASN A 94 -19.72 -1.12 3.60
CA ASN A 94 -19.80 0.33 3.38
C ASN A 94 -19.53 0.78 1.94
N ILE A 95 -18.96 -0.08 1.09
CA ILE A 95 -18.72 0.22 -0.32
C ILE A 95 -19.59 -0.69 -1.17
N TYR A 96 -20.56 -0.10 -1.85
CA TYR A 96 -21.46 -0.83 -2.74
C TYR A 96 -20.68 -1.51 -3.88
N ASP A 97 -21.03 -2.75 -4.21
CA ASP A 97 -20.35 -3.59 -5.22
C ASP A 97 -18.83 -3.71 -5.02
N PHE A 98 -18.38 -3.78 -3.74
CA PHE A 98 -16.97 -3.85 -3.38
C PHE A 98 -16.23 -4.95 -4.17
N ASN A 99 -16.75 -6.17 -4.21
CA ASN A 99 -16.08 -7.30 -4.87
C ASN A 99 -15.99 -7.17 -6.40
N GLU A 100 -16.82 -6.32 -7.01
CA GLU A 100 -16.76 -6.02 -8.45
C GLU A 100 -15.77 -4.90 -8.78
N LYS A 101 -15.52 -4.01 -7.83
CA LYS A 101 -14.65 -2.83 -7.99
C LYS A 101 -13.19 -3.11 -7.68
N PHE A 102 -12.95 -4.00 -6.70
CA PHE A 102 -11.63 -4.23 -6.15
C PHE A 102 -11.10 -5.62 -6.48
N VAL A 103 -9.83 -5.70 -6.83
CA VAL A 103 -9.12 -6.97 -6.98
C VAL A 103 -8.18 -7.17 -5.81
N ILE A 104 -8.31 -8.30 -5.12
CA ILE A 104 -7.53 -8.58 -3.91
C ILE A 104 -6.61 -9.77 -4.13
N TYR A 105 -5.34 -9.58 -3.81
CA TYR A 105 -4.31 -10.61 -3.79
C TYR A 105 -3.73 -10.79 -2.41
N LYS A 106 -3.53 -12.04 -2.01
CA LYS A 106 -2.75 -12.37 -0.83
C LYS A 106 -1.26 -12.28 -1.15
N THR A 107 -0.51 -11.56 -0.31
CA THR A 107 0.94 -11.42 -0.49
C THR A 107 1.70 -12.62 0.08
N LYS A 108 2.98 -12.78 -0.31
CA LYS A 108 3.86 -13.87 0.16
C LYS A 108 3.98 -13.93 1.69
N ASN A 109 3.90 -12.77 2.36
CA ASN A 109 4.05 -12.66 3.83
C ASN A 109 2.70 -12.57 4.55
N ALA A 110 1.66 -13.17 3.99
CA ALA A 110 0.30 -13.26 4.54
C ALA A 110 -0.41 -11.89 4.72
N GLY A 111 0.06 -10.82 4.08
CA GLY A 111 -0.69 -9.57 3.92
C GLY A 111 -1.58 -9.60 2.69
N TYR A 112 -2.15 -8.43 2.33
CA TYR A 112 -3.06 -8.32 1.19
C TYR A 112 -2.81 -7.04 0.41
N HIS A 113 -2.99 -7.11 -0.91
CA HIS A 113 -3.09 -5.98 -1.81
C HIS A 113 -4.54 -5.83 -2.26
N ILE A 114 -5.14 -4.66 -2.05
CA ILE A 114 -6.46 -4.28 -2.57
C ILE A 114 -6.23 -3.28 -3.68
N LEU A 115 -6.48 -3.68 -4.92
CA LEU A 115 -6.21 -2.90 -6.13
C LEU A 115 -7.48 -2.28 -6.68
N TYR A 116 -7.34 -1.04 -7.14
CA TYR A 116 -8.38 -0.27 -7.81
C TYR A 116 -7.74 0.83 -8.66
N LYS A 117 -8.53 1.53 -9.46
CA LYS A 117 -8.11 2.74 -10.18
C LYS A 117 -8.82 3.96 -9.61
N SER A 118 -8.10 5.08 -9.55
CA SER A 118 -8.64 6.34 -9.08
C SER A 118 -8.06 7.52 -9.87
N LYS A 119 -8.86 8.54 -10.14
CA LYS A 119 -8.36 9.82 -10.69
C LYS A 119 -7.61 10.67 -9.67
N ARG A 120 -7.68 10.30 -8.39
CA ARG A 120 -7.06 11.01 -7.26
C ARG A 120 -5.86 10.28 -6.68
N VAL A 121 -5.15 9.46 -7.50
CA VAL A 121 -3.95 8.75 -6.99
C VAL A 121 -2.92 9.74 -6.49
N GLU A 122 -2.53 9.58 -5.24
CA GLU A 122 -1.45 10.35 -4.59
C GLU A 122 -0.17 9.51 -4.52
N GLY A 123 0.84 9.98 -3.79
CA GLY A 123 2.03 9.19 -3.45
C GLY A 123 1.72 8.06 -2.46
N ASN A 124 2.78 7.39 -2.00
CA ASN A 124 2.62 6.35 -0.97
C ASN A 124 2.27 7.01 0.37
N LEU A 125 1.08 6.73 0.88
CA LEU A 125 0.55 7.29 2.12
C LEU A 125 0.60 6.25 3.25
N LYS A 126 1.02 6.68 4.43
CA LYS A 126 0.92 5.91 5.66
C LYS A 126 -0.47 6.13 6.23
N ILE A 127 -1.32 5.10 6.23
CA ILE A 127 -2.73 5.21 6.60
C ILE A 127 -2.96 4.83 8.06
N ALA A 128 -2.47 3.66 8.47
CA ALA A 128 -2.68 3.19 9.84
C ALA A 128 -1.45 2.49 10.41
N LYS A 129 -1.17 2.80 11.68
CA LYS A 129 -0.15 2.17 12.52
C LYS A 129 -0.79 1.75 13.84
N LEU A 130 -0.59 0.52 14.26
CA LEU A 130 -1.12 0.01 15.51
C LEU A 130 -0.32 0.52 16.72
N LYS A 131 -0.97 0.55 17.88
CA LYS A 131 -0.33 0.95 19.15
C LYS A 131 0.88 0.06 19.44
N GLY A 132 2.01 0.70 19.77
CA GLY A 132 3.25 -0.01 20.12
C GLY A 132 4.05 -0.53 18.94
N HIS A 133 3.57 -0.34 17.69
CA HIS A 133 4.29 -0.76 16.49
C HIS A 133 4.99 0.43 15.81
N THR A 134 6.12 0.15 15.18
CA THR A 134 6.85 1.15 14.38
C THR A 134 6.46 1.10 12.90
N GLN A 135 5.95 -0.04 12.43
CA GLN A 135 5.56 -0.28 11.05
C GLN A 135 4.08 0.04 10.84
N GLN A 136 3.75 0.44 9.60
CA GLN A 136 2.36 0.60 9.19
C GLN A 136 1.71 -0.77 9.02
N VAL A 137 0.44 -0.87 9.40
CA VAL A 137 -0.40 -2.04 9.08
C VAL A 137 -1.17 -1.80 7.78
N ILE A 138 -1.48 -0.54 7.46
CA ILE A 138 -2.15 -0.15 6.21
C ILE A 138 -1.41 1.06 5.62
N GLU A 139 -1.02 0.95 4.36
CA GLU A 139 -0.46 2.05 3.57
C GLU A 139 -0.96 2.00 2.13
N THR A 140 -0.78 3.08 1.36
CA THR A 140 -1.05 3.06 -0.08
C THR A 140 0.23 2.83 -0.86
N ARG A 141 0.07 2.24 -2.04
CA ARG A 141 1.05 2.28 -3.12
C ARG A 141 0.41 3.05 -4.27
N GLY A 142 0.86 4.28 -4.44
CA GLY A 142 0.38 5.21 -5.46
C GLY A 142 1.50 5.69 -6.37
N VAL A 143 1.49 6.98 -6.74
CA VAL A 143 2.52 7.58 -7.61
C VAL A 143 3.91 7.41 -6.98
N GLY A 144 4.85 6.88 -7.77
CA GLY A 144 6.20 6.60 -7.29
C GLY A 144 6.33 5.32 -6.47
N GLY A 145 5.28 4.49 -6.44
CA GLY A 145 5.27 3.19 -5.82
C GLY A 145 5.26 2.04 -6.83
N TYR A 146 5.31 0.83 -6.31
CA TYR A 146 5.09 -0.42 -7.04
C TYR A 146 4.68 -1.51 -6.06
N ILE A 147 4.04 -2.53 -6.60
CA ILE A 147 3.65 -3.74 -5.89
C ILE A 147 4.24 -4.96 -6.58
N PHE A 148 4.51 -6.03 -5.84
CA PHE A 148 4.88 -7.31 -6.45
C PHE A 148 3.69 -8.00 -7.08
N THR A 149 3.94 -8.79 -8.12
CA THR A 149 2.92 -9.63 -8.73
C THR A 149 2.69 -10.88 -7.88
N TYR A 150 1.42 -11.14 -7.53
CA TYR A 150 1.00 -12.30 -6.74
C TYR A 150 -0.09 -13.12 -7.45
N GLU A 151 0.00 -13.23 -8.78
CA GLU A 151 -0.96 -14.03 -9.54
C GLU A 151 -1.01 -15.49 -9.02
N GLY A 152 -2.23 -16.02 -8.97
CA GLY A 152 -2.50 -17.32 -8.37
C GLY A 152 -2.83 -17.26 -6.86
N ASN A 153 -2.66 -16.10 -6.21
CA ASN A 153 -3.04 -15.87 -4.82
C ASN A 153 -4.25 -14.91 -4.71
N ASN A 154 -5.17 -15.00 -5.66
CA ASN A 154 -6.38 -14.19 -5.69
C ASN A 154 -7.28 -14.50 -4.50
N VAL A 155 -7.85 -13.45 -3.90
CA VAL A 155 -8.91 -13.54 -2.89
C VAL A 155 -10.26 -13.26 -3.54
N THR A 156 -10.32 -12.27 -4.44
CA THR A 156 -11.49 -11.99 -5.29
C THR A 156 -11.31 -12.64 -6.66
N GLU A 157 -12.39 -12.76 -7.41
CA GLU A 157 -12.32 -13.13 -8.82
C GLU A 157 -11.64 -12.03 -9.65
N GLY A 158 -11.08 -12.41 -10.80
CA GLY A 158 -10.44 -11.49 -11.73
C GLY A 158 -8.92 -11.44 -11.63
N THR A 159 -8.34 -10.58 -12.45
CA THR A 159 -6.91 -10.33 -12.57
C THR A 159 -6.61 -8.83 -12.37
N TYR A 160 -5.36 -8.42 -12.41
CA TYR A 160 -4.97 -7.00 -12.23
C TYR A 160 -5.73 -6.04 -13.15
N LYS A 161 -6.05 -6.44 -14.40
CA LYS A 161 -6.80 -5.61 -15.36
C LYS A 161 -8.25 -5.36 -14.96
N ASP A 162 -8.80 -6.22 -14.10
CA ASP A 162 -10.21 -6.16 -13.69
C ASP A 162 -10.42 -5.16 -12.55
N ALA A 163 -9.35 -4.59 -11.97
CA ALA A 163 -9.43 -3.47 -11.03
C ALA A 163 -10.15 -2.27 -11.69
N GLN A 164 -11.30 -1.88 -11.11
CA GLN A 164 -12.17 -0.86 -11.67
C GLN A 164 -11.79 0.54 -11.20
N TYR A 165 -12.26 1.55 -11.95
CA TYR A 165 -12.29 2.92 -11.43
C TYR A 165 -13.33 3.04 -10.34
N ILE A 166 -12.91 3.46 -9.16
CA ILE A 166 -13.81 3.78 -8.06
C ILE A 166 -14.16 5.27 -8.04
N SER A 167 -15.30 5.60 -7.47
CA SER A 167 -15.69 6.99 -7.23
C SER A 167 -14.80 7.66 -6.17
N ASP A 168 -14.79 8.99 -6.14
CA ASP A 168 -14.13 9.74 -5.08
C ASP A 168 -14.72 9.41 -3.70
N GLU A 169 -16.04 9.17 -3.64
CA GLU A 169 -16.75 8.77 -2.43
C GLU A 169 -16.29 7.39 -1.94
N ASP A 170 -16.25 6.39 -2.82
CA ASP A 170 -15.74 5.06 -2.46
C ASP A 170 -14.30 5.13 -1.92
N ARG A 171 -13.45 5.95 -2.56
CA ARG A 171 -12.06 6.15 -2.11
C ARG A 171 -12.00 6.83 -0.74
N ASP A 172 -12.84 7.82 -0.49
CA ASP A 172 -12.91 8.52 0.79
C ASP A 172 -13.43 7.58 1.90
N ILE A 173 -14.41 6.71 1.60
CA ILE A 173 -14.89 5.65 2.52
C ILE A 173 -13.75 4.65 2.81
N LEU A 174 -13.09 4.13 1.76
CA LEU A 174 -11.96 3.20 1.89
C LEU A 174 -10.88 3.76 2.82
N PHE A 175 -10.49 5.03 2.64
CA PHE A 175 -9.48 5.69 3.46
C PHE A 175 -9.97 5.99 4.87
N SER A 176 -11.23 6.37 5.02
CA SER A 176 -11.84 6.62 6.32
C SER A 176 -11.84 5.36 7.19
N ILE A 177 -12.31 4.24 6.64
CA ILE A 177 -12.29 2.93 7.32
C ILE A 177 -10.84 2.54 7.65
N SER A 178 -9.93 2.65 6.69
CA SER A 178 -8.51 2.31 6.92
C SER A 178 -7.89 3.12 8.07
N ARG A 179 -8.24 4.41 8.20
CA ARG A 179 -7.75 5.31 9.26
C ARG A 179 -8.31 4.99 10.64
N THR A 180 -9.44 4.27 10.77
CA THR A 180 -9.96 3.87 12.08
C THR A 180 -9.00 2.96 12.83
N TYR A 181 -8.14 2.24 12.12
CA TYR A 181 -7.11 1.38 12.70
C TYR A 181 -5.83 2.13 13.10
N ASN A 182 -5.76 3.45 12.84
CA ASN A 182 -4.57 4.22 13.19
C ASN A 182 -4.57 4.62 14.65
N TYR A 183 -3.55 4.17 15.40
CA TYR A 183 -3.34 4.63 16.76
C TYR A 183 -2.75 6.05 16.77
N ILE A 184 -3.47 6.97 17.43
CA ILE A 184 -3.02 8.34 17.65
C ILE A 184 -2.59 8.43 19.12
N GLU A 185 -1.33 8.78 19.36
CA GLU A 185 -0.84 9.01 20.72
C GLU A 185 -1.58 10.21 21.33
N PRO A 186 -2.11 10.06 22.57
CA PRO A 186 -2.71 11.20 23.26
C PRO A 186 -1.69 12.32 23.42
N VAL A 187 -2.06 13.53 23.07
CA VAL A 187 -1.24 14.70 23.30
C VAL A 187 -1.05 14.84 24.82
N GLN A 188 0.19 14.75 25.31
CA GLN A 188 0.47 15.07 26.70
C GLN A 188 0.24 16.57 26.88
N GLU A 189 -0.79 16.95 27.64
CA GLU A 189 -0.95 18.33 28.10
C GLU A 189 0.29 18.72 28.89
N VAL A 190 1.10 19.61 28.34
CA VAL A 190 2.18 20.24 29.07
C VAL A 190 1.53 21.18 30.08
N ILE A 191 1.32 20.70 31.30
CA ILE A 191 0.90 21.58 32.42
C ILE A 191 2.07 22.53 32.64
N PRO A 192 1.91 23.84 32.44
CA PRO A 192 2.97 24.80 32.67
C PRO A 192 3.28 24.80 34.18
N THR A 193 4.45 24.34 34.55
CA THR A 193 4.96 24.47 35.91
C THR A 193 5.08 25.96 36.23
N LYS A 194 4.21 26.47 37.10
CA LYS A 194 4.34 27.82 37.65
C LYS A 194 5.66 27.88 38.39
N THR A 195 6.65 28.52 37.84
CA THR A 195 7.86 28.92 38.53
C THR A 195 7.46 29.90 39.65
N LYS A 196 7.53 29.47 40.89
CA LYS A 196 7.42 30.38 42.01
C LYS A 196 8.61 31.33 41.98
N THR A 197 8.38 32.55 41.57
CA THR A 197 9.35 33.66 41.77
C THR A 197 9.34 33.99 43.23
N THR A 198 10.34 33.52 43.99
CA THR A 198 10.61 33.99 45.35
C THR A 198 11.19 35.40 45.25
N TYR A 199 10.40 36.40 45.58
CA TYR A 199 10.91 37.73 45.85
C TYR A 199 11.62 37.67 47.20
N SER A 200 12.93 37.76 47.23
CA SER A 200 13.70 38.07 48.45
C SER A 200 13.65 39.59 48.66
N GLY A 201 12.77 40.01 49.56
CA GLY A 201 12.81 41.36 50.04
C GLY A 201 13.94 41.50 51.06
N SER A 202 14.98 42.23 50.71
CA SER A 202 15.91 42.87 51.64
C SER A 202 16.46 44.10 50.91
N ASP A 203 15.95 45.27 51.34
CA ASP A 203 16.82 46.34 51.80
C ASP A 203 15.97 47.60 52.06
N LEU A 204 15.70 47.79 53.34
CA LEU A 204 15.38 49.09 53.91
C LEU A 204 16.44 49.36 54.97
N THR A 205 17.40 50.24 54.65
CA THR A 205 18.06 51.17 55.54
C THR A 205 18.57 52.33 54.70
#